data_c736277a9e8ef56aedd07f4cfb6243eb
#
_entry.id   c736277a9e8ef56aedd07f4cfb6243eb
#
_cell.length_a   1.000
_cell.length_b   1.000
_cell.length_c   1.000
_cell.angle_alpha   90.00
_cell.angle_beta   90.00
_cell.angle_gamma   90.00
#
_symmetry.space_group_name_H-M   'P 1'
#
loop_
_entity.id
_entity.type
_entity.pdbx_description
1 polymer ?
#
loop_
_entity_poly.entity_id
_entity_poly.type
_entity_poly.pdbx_seq_one_letter_code
_entity_poly.pdbx_strand_id
1 'polypeptide(L)'
;TTEIYTLSLHDALPIYIIFSYWGEPINSVTLYDGIGNRIYLTQLEFYYKYVCFPFDEYICIMSNGVESKMYLHEIALDQNVYNAPKQQLLNVGDKIFLNAINTQVENGDVCWIGIDAGKFLFKDYGIYDDGPFGIIEENILHSNDIKKILYDYKIASPSHAVTLFDISSSQNGIWWRVQNNIINEYTNNANFYMSESWIMKYVFIAAVKKKYLQLDYENMMIKQTMPWDYFKIS
;
A
#
# COMPACT_ATOMS: atom_id res chain seq x y z
N THR A 1 -7.61 39.45 -13.98
CA THR A 1 -6.17 39.42 -14.35
C THR A 1 -5.77 37.96 -14.39
N THR A 2 -5.73 37.44 -15.61
CA THR A 2 -5.27 36.06 -15.86
C THR A 2 -3.75 36.09 -15.79
N GLU A 3 -3.18 35.59 -14.71
CA GLU A 3 -1.74 35.35 -14.63
C GLU A 3 -1.40 34.21 -15.57
N ILE A 4 -0.80 34.56 -16.69
CA ILE A 4 -0.19 33.60 -17.61
C ILE A 4 1.15 33.20 -16.98
N TYR A 5 1.20 32.04 -16.33
CA TYR A 5 2.45 31.43 -15.92
C TYR A 5 3.18 30.99 -17.20
N THR A 6 4.17 31.77 -17.62
CA THR A 6 5.15 31.32 -18.59
C THR A 6 6.01 30.24 -17.94
N LEU A 7 5.66 28.97 -18.21
CA LEU A 7 6.54 27.84 -17.90
C LEU A 7 7.91 28.12 -18.55
N SER A 8 8.97 28.06 -17.76
CA SER A 8 10.32 28.15 -18.31
C SER A 8 10.58 26.96 -19.23
N LEU A 9 11.49 27.09 -20.18
CA LEU A 9 11.90 25.99 -21.07
C LEU A 9 12.38 24.75 -20.27
N HIS A 10 12.93 24.96 -19.08
CA HIS A 10 13.35 23.88 -18.17
C HIS A 10 12.16 23.13 -17.55
N ASP A 11 11.05 23.79 -17.29
CA ASP A 11 9.84 23.16 -16.73
C ASP A 11 9.02 22.46 -17.81
N ALA A 12 9.09 22.92 -19.05
CA ALA A 12 8.37 22.33 -20.17
C ALA A 12 9.00 21.04 -20.70
N LEU A 13 10.33 20.91 -20.62
CA LEU A 13 11.05 19.76 -21.20
C LEU A 13 10.61 18.39 -20.63
N PRO A 14 10.43 18.18 -19.32
CA PRO A 14 9.92 16.93 -18.79
C PRO A 14 8.52 16.59 -19.31
N ILE A 15 7.65 17.58 -19.45
CA ILE A 15 6.28 17.41 -19.99
C ILE A 15 6.33 16.98 -21.45
N TYR A 16 7.17 17.60 -22.27
CA TYR A 16 7.37 17.22 -23.68
C TYR A 16 7.90 15.80 -23.83
N ILE A 17 8.81 15.37 -22.96
CA ILE A 17 9.33 14.01 -22.94
C ILE A 17 8.19 13.03 -22.63
N ILE A 18 7.39 13.29 -21.61
CA ILE A 18 6.25 12.45 -21.23
C ILE A 18 5.26 12.37 -22.39
N PHE A 19 4.88 13.49 -23.00
CA PHE A 19 3.95 13.52 -24.10
C PHE A 19 4.45 12.82 -25.36
N SER A 20 5.78 12.86 -25.62
CA SER A 20 6.37 12.16 -26.76
C SER A 20 6.33 10.64 -26.63
N TYR A 21 6.34 10.11 -25.40
CA TYR A 21 6.28 8.66 -25.14
C TYR A 21 4.85 8.14 -24.94
N TRP A 22 4.00 8.89 -24.27
CA TRP A 22 2.67 8.43 -23.83
C TRP A 22 1.53 9.17 -24.52
N GLY A 23 1.82 10.17 -25.33
CA GLY A 23 0.83 11.05 -25.94
C GLY A 23 0.32 12.12 -24.97
N GLU A 24 -0.43 13.06 -25.50
CA GLU A 24 -1.09 14.09 -24.69
C GLU A 24 -2.25 13.47 -23.90
N PRO A 25 -2.50 13.95 -22.66
CA PRO A 25 -3.68 13.53 -21.91
C PRO A 25 -4.97 13.81 -22.72
N ILE A 26 -5.83 12.84 -22.78
CA ILE A 26 -7.15 13.03 -23.43
C ILE A 26 -7.98 14.03 -22.62
N ASN A 27 -8.50 15.06 -23.26
CA ASN A 27 -9.31 16.07 -22.58
C ASN A 27 -10.74 15.60 -22.27
N SER A 28 -11.23 14.61 -23.00
CA SER A 28 -12.56 14.05 -22.83
C SER A 28 -12.61 12.60 -23.27
N VAL A 29 -13.57 11.87 -22.73
CA VAL A 29 -13.89 10.49 -23.11
C VAL A 29 -15.31 10.43 -23.67
N THR A 30 -15.50 9.63 -24.70
CA THR A 30 -16.82 9.30 -25.24
C THR A 30 -17.23 7.91 -24.77
N LEU A 31 -18.33 7.84 -24.06
CA LEU A 31 -18.95 6.60 -23.62
C LEU A 31 -20.28 6.40 -24.36
N TYR A 32 -20.81 5.19 -24.29
CA TYR A 32 -22.15 4.88 -24.75
C TYR A 32 -22.97 4.36 -23.59
N ASP A 33 -24.19 4.85 -23.40
CA ASP A 33 -25.12 4.30 -22.42
C ASP A 33 -25.69 2.95 -22.87
N GLY A 34 -26.48 2.29 -22.00
CA GLY A 34 -27.10 0.99 -22.29
C GLY A 34 -28.11 0.98 -23.48
N ILE A 35 -28.47 2.15 -24.01
CA ILE A 35 -29.38 2.33 -25.17
C ILE A 35 -28.67 2.94 -26.38
N GLY A 36 -27.32 3.10 -26.29
CA GLY A 36 -26.49 3.51 -27.42
C GLY A 36 -26.31 5.03 -27.61
N ASN A 37 -26.76 5.86 -26.68
CA ASN A 37 -26.52 7.31 -26.75
C ASN A 37 -25.07 7.62 -26.37
N ARG A 38 -24.50 8.61 -27.05
CA ARG A 38 -23.16 9.11 -26.78
C ARG A 38 -23.17 10.02 -25.54
N ILE A 39 -22.27 9.75 -24.61
CA ILE A 39 -22.01 10.56 -23.43
C ILE A 39 -20.59 11.11 -23.55
N TYR A 40 -20.45 12.42 -23.58
CA TYR A 40 -19.16 13.10 -23.58
C TYR A 40 -18.87 13.58 -22.16
N LEU A 41 -17.70 13.21 -21.60
CA LEU A 41 -17.30 13.58 -20.26
C LEU A 41 -15.86 14.10 -20.30
N THR A 42 -15.60 15.16 -19.58
CA THR A 42 -14.24 15.54 -19.23
C THR A 42 -13.65 14.52 -18.25
N GLN A 43 -12.34 14.52 -18.05
CA GLN A 43 -11.66 13.64 -17.08
C GLN A 43 -12.28 13.79 -15.68
N LEU A 44 -12.54 15.03 -15.26
CA LEU A 44 -13.08 15.33 -13.92
C LEU A 44 -14.53 14.85 -13.78
N GLU A 45 -15.37 15.06 -14.80
CA GLU A 45 -16.75 14.56 -14.84
C GLU A 45 -16.79 13.02 -14.82
N PHE A 46 -15.87 12.37 -15.55
CA PHE A 46 -15.73 10.91 -15.50
C PHE A 46 -15.36 10.44 -14.09
N TYR A 47 -14.38 11.10 -13.47
CA TYR A 47 -13.98 10.78 -12.10
C TYR A 47 -15.16 10.87 -11.12
N TYR A 48 -15.85 12.01 -11.09
CA TYR A 48 -16.96 12.20 -10.14
C TYR A 48 -18.17 11.30 -10.44
N LYS A 49 -18.37 10.90 -11.69
CA LYS A 49 -19.52 10.06 -12.06
C LYS A 49 -19.28 8.56 -11.85
N TYR A 50 -18.06 8.08 -12.10
CA TYR A 50 -17.79 6.66 -12.16
C TYR A 50 -16.72 6.15 -11.18
N VAL A 51 -15.82 7.01 -10.74
CA VAL A 51 -14.73 6.63 -9.83
C VAL A 51 -15.05 7.06 -8.40
N CYS A 52 -15.16 8.35 -8.16
CA CYS A 52 -15.52 9.00 -6.90
C CYS A 52 -14.93 8.31 -5.65
N PHE A 53 -13.63 7.96 -5.73
CA PHE A 53 -12.97 7.21 -4.67
C PHE A 53 -12.83 8.06 -3.41
N PRO A 54 -13.28 7.58 -2.24
CA PRO A 54 -13.31 8.37 -1.01
C PRO A 54 -11.93 8.37 -0.32
N PHE A 55 -10.95 9.04 -0.90
CA PHE A 55 -9.58 9.11 -0.36
C PHE A 55 -9.54 9.58 1.11
N ASP A 56 -10.43 10.49 1.49
CA ASP A 56 -10.49 11.03 2.85
C ASP A 56 -10.91 10.00 3.90
N GLU A 57 -11.50 8.89 3.50
CA GLU A 57 -11.85 7.79 4.40
C GLU A 57 -10.66 6.89 4.74
N TYR A 58 -9.54 7.01 4.02
CA TYR A 58 -8.40 6.13 4.17
C TYR A 58 -7.25 6.78 4.94
N ILE A 59 -6.47 5.95 5.59
CA ILE A 59 -5.20 6.30 6.23
C ILE A 59 -4.17 5.20 5.93
N CYS A 60 -2.92 5.61 5.71
CA CYS A 60 -1.83 4.66 5.61
C CYS A 60 -1.31 4.33 7.00
N ILE A 61 -1.35 3.06 7.36
CA ILE A 61 -0.76 2.53 8.60
C ILE A 61 0.50 1.74 8.27
N MET A 62 1.40 1.68 9.22
CA MET A 62 2.61 0.87 9.14
C MET A 62 2.85 0.12 10.45
N SER A 63 3.53 -1.00 10.37
CA SER A 63 4.07 -1.69 11.53
C SER A 63 5.49 -2.19 11.26
N ASN A 64 6.36 -1.94 12.23
CA ASN A 64 7.74 -2.41 12.24
C ASN A 64 8.02 -3.40 13.38
N GLY A 65 6.96 -3.97 13.98
CA GLY A 65 7.08 -4.93 15.08
C GLY A 65 7.23 -4.33 16.48
N VAL A 66 7.15 -3.00 16.64
CA VAL A 66 7.28 -2.37 17.97
C VAL A 66 5.93 -1.85 18.45
N GLU A 67 5.42 -2.44 19.53
CA GLU A 67 4.10 -2.07 20.07
C GLU A 67 4.10 -0.81 20.96
N SER A 68 5.27 -0.31 21.39
CA SER A 68 5.34 0.60 22.53
C SER A 68 5.19 2.09 22.22
N LYS A 69 5.29 2.51 20.95
CA LYS A 69 5.20 3.93 20.58
C LYS A 69 4.49 4.13 19.26
N MET A 70 3.27 4.64 19.33
CA MET A 70 2.50 5.03 18.16
C MET A 70 2.78 6.50 17.82
N TYR A 71 3.15 6.76 16.57
CA TYR A 71 3.38 8.10 16.05
C TYR A 71 2.71 8.26 14.69
N LEU A 72 2.23 9.46 14.43
CA LEU A 72 1.89 9.88 13.07
C LEU A 72 3.15 10.48 12.44
N HIS A 73 3.78 9.72 11.54
CA HIS A 73 4.94 10.19 10.79
C HIS A 73 4.49 11.06 9.63
N GLU A 74 4.99 12.29 9.55
CA GLU A 74 4.87 13.15 8.37
C GLU A 74 6.18 13.10 7.62
N ILE A 75 6.15 12.59 6.38
CA ILE A 75 7.36 12.33 5.60
C ILE A 75 7.85 13.65 4.98
N ALA A 76 9.02 14.09 5.44
CA ALA A 76 9.68 15.26 4.88
C ALA A 76 10.22 14.95 3.48
N LEU A 77 10.19 15.92 2.58
CA LEU A 77 10.72 15.83 1.21
C LEU A 77 10.01 14.85 0.26
N ASP A 78 9.04 14.09 0.75
CA ASP A 78 8.25 13.18 -0.08
C ASP A 78 6.97 13.86 -0.57
N GLN A 79 7.16 15.01 -1.23
CA GLN A 79 6.10 15.82 -1.79
C GLN A 79 6.32 15.94 -3.30
N ASN A 80 5.91 14.91 -4.02
CA ASN A 80 6.07 14.81 -5.47
C ASN A 80 4.94 15.49 -6.25
N VAL A 81 3.95 16.03 -5.57
CA VAL A 81 2.85 16.81 -6.16
C VAL A 81 2.85 18.22 -5.56
N TYR A 82 2.90 19.22 -6.42
CA TYR A 82 2.88 20.63 -6.01
C TYR A 82 1.62 20.95 -5.20
N ASN A 83 1.80 21.60 -4.04
CA ASN A 83 0.74 21.92 -3.08
C ASN A 83 -0.11 20.75 -2.55
N ALA A 84 0.29 19.49 -2.79
CA ALA A 84 -0.37 18.36 -2.15
C ALA A 84 -0.02 18.28 -0.65
N PRO A 85 -0.89 17.66 0.17
CA PRO A 85 -0.56 17.34 1.55
C PRO A 85 0.69 16.45 1.59
N LYS A 86 1.48 16.59 2.65
CA LYS A 86 2.59 15.69 2.90
C LYS A 86 2.07 14.27 3.17
N GLN A 87 2.85 13.28 2.75
CA GLN A 87 2.52 11.90 3.04
C GLN A 87 2.58 11.65 4.55
N GLN A 88 1.55 11.00 5.07
CA GLN A 88 1.47 10.62 6.47
C GLN A 88 1.39 9.10 6.60
N LEU A 89 2.11 8.54 7.57
CA LEU A 89 2.12 7.13 7.93
C LEU A 89 1.90 7.00 9.45
N LEU A 90 0.82 6.33 9.84
CA LEU A 90 0.55 6.05 11.23
C LEU A 90 1.24 4.74 11.63
N ASN A 91 2.26 4.84 12.49
CA ASN A 91 2.90 3.65 13.06
C ASN A 91 2.05 3.08 14.18
N VAL A 92 1.68 1.81 14.04
CA VAL A 92 0.87 1.05 15.01
C VAL A 92 1.55 -0.28 15.32
N GLY A 93 1.22 -0.88 16.47
CA GLY A 93 1.69 -2.23 16.80
C GLY A 93 1.09 -3.29 15.86
N ASP A 94 1.76 -4.43 15.71
CA ASP A 94 1.34 -5.51 14.81
C ASP A 94 -0.09 -5.97 15.04
N LYS A 95 -0.53 -6.03 16.28
CA LYS A 95 -1.90 -6.44 16.62
C LYS A 95 -2.95 -5.49 16.04
N ILE A 96 -2.75 -4.17 16.19
CA ILE A 96 -3.66 -3.16 15.63
C ILE A 96 -3.59 -3.18 14.11
N PHE A 97 -2.38 -3.31 13.56
CA PHE A 97 -2.11 -3.38 12.13
C PHE A 97 -2.89 -4.52 11.47
N LEU A 98 -2.74 -5.74 11.96
CA LEU A 98 -3.42 -6.92 11.42
C LEU A 98 -4.93 -6.86 11.62
N ASN A 99 -5.38 -6.42 12.80
CA ASN A 99 -6.81 -6.32 13.08
C ASN A 99 -7.51 -5.34 12.13
N ALA A 100 -6.92 -4.19 11.86
CA ALA A 100 -7.49 -3.21 10.94
C ALA A 100 -7.58 -3.75 9.50
N ILE A 101 -6.53 -4.43 9.03
CA ILE A 101 -6.50 -5.03 7.70
C ILE A 101 -7.55 -6.16 7.59
N ASN A 102 -7.55 -7.09 8.55
CA ASN A 102 -8.47 -8.22 8.52
C ASN A 102 -9.93 -7.74 8.59
N THR A 103 -10.23 -6.81 9.49
CA THR A 103 -11.59 -6.24 9.60
C THR A 103 -12.02 -5.57 8.30
N GLN A 104 -11.13 -4.86 7.61
CA GLN A 104 -11.45 -4.24 6.32
C GLN A 104 -11.84 -5.29 5.28
N VAL A 105 -11.03 -6.34 5.13
CA VAL A 105 -11.25 -7.38 4.12
C VAL A 105 -12.47 -8.24 4.44
N GLU A 106 -12.68 -8.59 5.70
CA GLU A 106 -13.87 -9.32 6.17
C GLU A 106 -15.18 -8.55 5.93
N ASN A 107 -15.12 -7.21 5.89
CA ASN A 107 -16.26 -6.36 5.52
C ASN A 107 -16.41 -6.14 4.00
N GLY A 108 -15.65 -6.85 3.17
CA GLY A 108 -15.74 -6.82 1.71
C GLY A 108 -14.99 -5.66 1.05
N ASP A 109 -14.20 -4.90 1.80
CA ASP A 109 -13.33 -3.85 1.27
C ASP A 109 -11.93 -4.44 0.97
N VAL A 110 -11.38 -4.16 -0.20
CA VAL A 110 -9.99 -4.56 -0.51
C VAL A 110 -8.98 -3.70 0.26
N CYS A 111 -7.80 -4.25 0.51
CA CYS A 111 -6.72 -3.53 1.19
C CYS A 111 -5.45 -3.50 0.33
N TRP A 112 -4.94 -2.30 0.06
CA TRP A 112 -3.61 -2.14 -0.52
C TRP A 112 -2.56 -2.37 0.58
N ILE A 113 -1.59 -3.24 0.32
CA ILE A 113 -0.52 -3.56 1.26
C ILE A 113 0.86 -3.45 0.61
N GLY A 114 1.83 -2.96 1.40
CA GLY A 114 3.24 -2.89 1.03
C GLY A 114 4.03 -4.03 1.68
N ILE A 115 4.72 -4.81 0.84
CA ILE A 115 5.37 -6.07 1.22
C ILE A 115 6.82 -6.12 0.78
N ASP A 116 7.62 -7.00 1.37
CA ASP A 116 8.91 -7.42 0.80
C ASP A 116 8.72 -8.62 -0.13
N ALA A 117 8.48 -8.35 -1.41
CA ALA A 117 8.19 -9.39 -2.40
C ALA A 117 9.38 -10.29 -2.74
N GLY A 118 10.59 -9.93 -2.32
CA GLY A 118 11.80 -10.72 -2.58
C GLY A 118 12.00 -11.89 -1.62
N LYS A 119 11.17 -12.03 -0.58
CA LYS A 119 11.37 -13.02 0.49
C LYS A 119 10.47 -14.23 0.35
N PHE A 120 11.08 -15.40 0.27
CA PHE A 120 10.39 -16.72 0.33
C PHE A 120 9.17 -16.83 -0.60
N LEU A 121 9.35 -16.36 -1.84
CA LEU A 121 8.36 -16.50 -2.89
C LEU A 121 8.60 -17.82 -3.65
N PHE A 122 7.65 -18.72 -3.56
CA PHE A 122 7.54 -19.91 -4.42
C PHE A 122 6.78 -19.50 -5.69
N LYS A 123 7.51 -18.89 -6.63
CA LYS A 123 6.93 -18.23 -7.81
C LYS A 123 6.02 -19.15 -8.60
N ASP A 124 6.42 -20.40 -8.78
CA ASP A 124 5.69 -21.38 -9.60
C ASP A 124 4.31 -21.73 -9.00
N TYR A 125 4.17 -21.64 -7.69
CA TYR A 125 2.92 -21.92 -6.99
C TYR A 125 2.14 -20.66 -6.64
N GLY A 126 2.74 -19.48 -6.78
CA GLY A 126 2.14 -18.23 -6.34
C GLY A 126 1.99 -18.13 -4.81
N ILE A 127 2.95 -18.65 -4.07
CA ILE A 127 2.90 -18.75 -2.61
C ILE A 127 4.06 -17.97 -1.98
N TYR A 128 3.74 -17.12 -1.04
CA TYR A 128 4.67 -16.51 -0.09
C TYR A 128 4.58 -17.27 1.23
N ASP A 129 5.62 -18.02 1.57
CA ASP A 129 5.66 -18.82 2.79
C ASP A 129 7.09 -19.07 3.24
N ASP A 130 7.38 -18.80 4.50
CA ASP A 130 8.69 -19.04 5.11
C ASP A 130 8.72 -20.29 6.01
N GLY A 131 7.59 -21.01 6.12
CA GLY A 131 7.45 -22.19 6.96
C GLY A 131 8.52 -23.25 6.79
N PRO A 132 8.92 -23.63 5.54
CA PRO A 132 9.98 -24.64 5.34
C PRO A 132 11.36 -24.21 5.84
N PHE A 133 11.58 -22.90 6.02
CA PHE A 133 12.86 -22.30 6.42
C PHE A 133 12.82 -21.73 7.84
N GLY A 134 11.63 -21.59 8.44
CA GLY A 134 11.39 -20.96 9.73
C GLY A 134 11.80 -21.76 10.96
N ILE A 135 12.19 -23.02 10.80
CA ILE A 135 12.49 -23.95 11.92
C ILE A 135 13.62 -23.43 12.85
N ILE A 136 14.50 -22.58 12.33
CA ILE A 136 15.63 -22.03 13.12
C ILE A 136 15.19 -20.82 13.93
N GLU A 137 14.15 -20.10 13.53
CA GLU A 137 13.78 -18.81 14.14
C GLU A 137 12.87 -18.95 15.36
N GLU A 138 11.98 -19.96 15.39
CA GLU A 138 11.04 -20.15 16.51
C GLU A 138 11.71 -20.40 17.87
N ASN A 139 12.93 -20.93 17.85
CA ASN A 139 13.69 -21.25 19.08
C ASN A 139 14.64 -20.13 19.54
N ILE A 140 14.89 -19.11 18.73
CA ILE A 140 15.92 -18.09 19.00
C ILE A 140 15.32 -16.72 19.29
N LEU A 141 14.20 -16.36 18.70
CA LEU A 141 13.62 -15.04 18.82
C LEU A 141 12.10 -15.13 19.10
N HIS A 142 11.65 -14.40 20.12
CA HIS A 142 10.21 -14.18 20.30
C HIS A 142 9.64 -13.53 19.04
N SER A 143 8.53 -14.05 18.53
CA SER A 143 7.93 -13.67 17.23
C SER A 143 7.74 -12.16 17.05
N ASN A 144 7.51 -11.43 18.13
CA ASN A 144 7.26 -9.98 18.10
C ASN A 144 8.49 -9.14 17.78
N ASP A 145 9.70 -9.68 17.95
CA ASP A 145 10.95 -8.95 17.69
C ASP A 145 11.53 -9.22 16.30
N ILE A 146 11.08 -10.28 15.64
CA ILE A 146 11.65 -10.71 14.34
C ILE A 146 11.47 -9.64 13.27
N LYS A 147 10.28 -9.11 13.10
CA LYS A 147 9.98 -8.07 12.10
C LYS A 147 10.84 -6.83 12.30
N LYS A 148 10.98 -6.39 13.57
CA LYS A 148 11.86 -5.28 13.93
C LYS A 148 13.31 -5.56 13.55
N ILE A 149 13.83 -6.73 13.89
CA ILE A 149 15.20 -7.14 13.59
C ILE A 149 15.41 -7.16 12.07
N LEU A 150 14.54 -7.82 11.32
CA LEU A 150 14.61 -7.89 9.85
C LEU A 150 14.66 -6.50 9.24
N TYR A 151 13.88 -5.58 9.79
CA TYR A 151 13.83 -4.21 9.30
C TYR A 151 15.06 -3.37 9.70
N ASP A 152 15.43 -3.37 10.98
CA ASP A 152 16.56 -2.58 11.49
C ASP A 152 17.89 -2.97 10.84
N TYR A 153 18.09 -4.25 10.59
CA TYR A 153 19.29 -4.77 9.91
C TYR A 153 19.20 -4.74 8.39
N LYS A 154 18.14 -4.15 7.82
CA LYS A 154 17.91 -4.06 6.36
C LYS A 154 17.85 -5.43 5.65
N ILE A 155 17.45 -6.47 6.38
CA ILE A 155 17.23 -7.81 5.84
C ILE A 155 15.91 -7.85 5.07
N ALA A 156 14.89 -7.11 5.54
CA ALA A 156 13.61 -6.95 4.89
C ALA A 156 13.20 -5.47 4.83
N SER A 157 12.50 -5.09 3.78
CA SER A 157 11.94 -3.76 3.59
C SER A 157 10.78 -3.78 2.59
N PRO A 158 9.81 -2.86 2.67
CA PRO A 158 8.75 -2.80 1.67
C PRO A 158 9.34 -2.46 0.29
N SER A 159 9.21 -3.37 -0.64
CA SER A 159 9.75 -3.26 -2.00
C SER A 159 8.68 -3.36 -3.08
N HIS A 160 7.48 -3.79 -2.72
CA HIS A 160 6.39 -4.03 -3.66
C HIS A 160 5.03 -3.81 -3.02
N ALA A 161 4.03 -3.55 -3.85
CA ALA A 161 2.65 -3.36 -3.43
C ALA A 161 1.71 -4.34 -4.12
N VAL A 162 0.78 -4.89 -3.36
CA VAL A 162 -0.26 -5.80 -3.85
C VAL A 162 -1.62 -5.45 -3.24
N THR A 163 -2.68 -6.00 -3.82
CA THR A 163 -4.04 -5.83 -3.30
C THR A 163 -4.49 -7.09 -2.60
N LEU A 164 -4.72 -6.99 -1.30
CA LEU A 164 -5.36 -8.03 -0.50
C LEU A 164 -6.87 -7.96 -0.68
N PHE A 165 -7.51 -9.08 -1.03
CA PHE A 165 -8.95 -9.10 -1.32
C PHE A 165 -9.70 -10.26 -0.66
N ASP A 166 -8.98 -11.22 -0.05
CA ASP A 166 -9.62 -12.34 0.62
C ASP A 166 -8.73 -12.92 1.73
N ILE A 167 -9.36 -13.41 2.78
CA ILE A 167 -8.73 -14.07 3.93
C ILE A 167 -9.42 -15.40 4.15
N SER A 168 -8.64 -16.46 4.20
CA SER A 168 -9.14 -17.79 4.50
C SER A 168 -8.49 -18.35 5.75
N SER A 169 -9.28 -19.03 6.58
CA SER A 169 -8.78 -19.76 7.73
C SER A 169 -8.82 -21.27 7.43
N SER A 170 -7.75 -21.96 7.72
CA SER A 170 -7.63 -23.41 7.58
C SER A 170 -7.07 -24.03 8.86
N GLN A 171 -6.96 -25.36 8.90
CA GLN A 171 -6.26 -26.05 9.99
C GLN A 171 -4.76 -25.68 10.07
N ASN A 172 -4.21 -25.11 8.98
CA ASN A 172 -2.81 -24.71 8.88
C ASN A 172 -2.60 -23.19 9.11
N GLY A 173 -3.57 -22.50 9.74
CA GLY A 173 -3.49 -21.07 10.02
C GLY A 173 -4.27 -20.20 9.04
N ILE A 174 -3.98 -18.91 9.11
CA ILE A 174 -4.60 -17.88 8.26
C ILE A 174 -3.78 -17.73 6.98
N TRP A 175 -4.49 -17.59 5.87
CA TRP A 175 -3.91 -17.33 4.56
C TRP A 175 -4.54 -16.09 3.95
N TRP A 176 -3.73 -15.16 3.49
CA TRP A 176 -4.17 -14.01 2.71
C TRP A 176 -4.08 -14.30 1.23
N ARG A 177 -5.12 -13.92 0.47
CA ARG A 177 -5.13 -13.98 -0.98
C ARG A 177 -5.01 -12.60 -1.57
N VAL A 178 -3.95 -12.38 -2.35
CA VAL A 178 -3.62 -11.09 -2.92
C VAL A 178 -3.61 -11.15 -4.45
N GLN A 179 -3.94 -10.02 -5.06
CA GLN A 179 -3.74 -9.80 -6.48
C GLN A 179 -2.43 -9.04 -6.68
N ASN A 180 -1.56 -9.63 -7.48
CA ASN A 180 -0.29 -9.06 -7.88
C ASN A 180 -0.40 -8.48 -9.31
N ASN A 181 0.52 -7.59 -9.70
CA ASN A 181 0.68 -7.13 -11.08
C ASN A 181 1.52 -8.09 -11.95
N ILE A 182 2.10 -9.11 -11.34
CA ILE A 182 2.86 -10.18 -12.01
C ILE A 182 1.92 -11.36 -12.21
N ILE A 183 1.82 -11.84 -13.45
CA ILE A 183 1.07 -13.05 -13.76
C ILE A 183 1.96 -14.25 -13.44
N ASN A 184 1.44 -15.21 -12.70
CA ASN A 184 2.07 -16.50 -12.52
C ASN A 184 1.89 -17.32 -13.81
N GLU A 185 2.99 -17.70 -14.43
CA GLU A 185 2.98 -18.42 -15.71
C GLU A 185 2.33 -19.81 -15.61
N TYR A 186 2.40 -20.46 -14.45
CA TYR A 186 1.84 -21.80 -14.23
C TYR A 186 0.33 -21.78 -13.97
N THR A 187 -0.13 -20.80 -13.19
CA THR A 187 -1.56 -20.67 -12.87
C THR A 187 -2.30 -19.78 -13.84
N ASN A 188 -1.58 -19.06 -14.71
CA ASN A 188 -2.09 -18.06 -15.65
C ASN A 188 -3.01 -17.03 -14.99
N ASN A 189 -2.74 -16.71 -13.74
CA ASN A 189 -3.47 -15.69 -12.98
C ASN A 189 -2.52 -14.85 -12.13
N ALA A 190 -3.02 -13.72 -11.63
CA ALA A 190 -2.28 -12.79 -10.79
C ALA A 190 -2.54 -13.02 -9.28
N ASN A 191 -3.18 -14.12 -8.90
CA ASN A 191 -3.49 -14.43 -7.50
C ASN A 191 -2.31 -15.14 -6.83
N PHE A 192 -1.93 -14.63 -5.67
CA PHE A 192 -0.91 -15.18 -4.81
C PHE A 192 -1.47 -15.39 -3.41
N TYR A 193 -0.86 -16.31 -2.68
CA TYR A 193 -1.24 -16.67 -1.32
C TYR A 193 -0.09 -16.38 -0.36
N MET A 194 -0.41 -15.85 0.82
CA MET A 194 0.57 -15.50 1.86
C MET A 194 0.22 -16.24 3.15
N SER A 195 1.16 -16.99 3.71
CA SER A 195 0.98 -17.64 5.01
C SER A 195 1.00 -16.63 6.15
N GLU A 196 0.37 -16.97 7.27
CA GLU A 196 0.34 -16.12 8.47
C GLU A 196 1.75 -15.78 8.98
N SER A 197 2.64 -16.78 9.03
CA SER A 197 4.03 -16.58 9.47
C SER A 197 4.77 -15.59 8.59
N TRP A 198 4.55 -15.65 7.27
CA TRP A 198 5.15 -14.73 6.31
C TRP A 198 4.58 -13.30 6.46
N ILE A 199 3.26 -13.18 6.61
CA ILE A 199 2.57 -11.90 6.79
C ILE A 199 3.16 -11.13 7.98
N MET A 200 3.32 -11.80 9.12
CA MET A 200 3.85 -11.22 10.35
C MET A 200 5.26 -10.62 10.20
N LYS A 201 6.04 -11.10 9.24
CA LYS A 201 7.43 -10.70 9.04
C LYS A 201 7.64 -9.70 7.91
N TYR A 202 6.86 -9.82 6.82
CA TYR A 202 7.18 -9.17 5.55
C TYR A 202 6.11 -8.21 5.01
N VAL A 203 5.01 -8.00 5.75
CA VAL A 203 4.02 -6.97 5.44
C VAL A 203 4.22 -5.78 6.36
N PHE A 204 4.48 -4.60 5.79
CA PHE A 204 4.93 -3.42 6.54
C PHE A 204 3.95 -2.26 6.51
N ILE A 205 3.23 -2.05 5.42
CA ILE A 205 2.36 -0.89 5.18
C ILE A 205 1.00 -1.37 4.70
N ALA A 206 -0.05 -0.66 5.06
CA ALA A 206 -1.39 -0.89 4.54
C ALA A 206 -2.18 0.41 4.43
N ALA A 207 -3.07 0.49 3.44
CA ALA A 207 -4.06 1.55 3.35
C ALA A 207 -5.41 1.03 3.87
N VAL A 208 -5.83 1.52 5.01
CA VAL A 208 -7.07 1.07 5.66
C VAL A 208 -8.08 2.20 5.78
N LYS A 209 -9.36 1.88 5.75
CA LYS A 209 -10.41 2.85 6.08
C LYS A 209 -10.34 3.20 7.55
N LYS A 210 -10.39 4.48 7.85
CA LYS A 210 -10.35 5.04 9.22
C LYS A 210 -11.34 4.38 10.17
N LYS A 211 -12.52 4.02 9.68
CA LYS A 211 -13.57 3.35 10.47
C LYS A 211 -13.18 1.97 11.03
N TYR A 212 -12.18 1.30 10.42
CA TYR A 212 -11.68 0.00 10.89
C TYR A 212 -10.49 0.13 11.85
N LEU A 213 -9.95 1.35 11.96
CA LEU A 213 -8.88 1.65 12.89
C LEU A 213 -9.49 2.06 14.24
N GLN A 214 -9.61 1.14 15.16
CA GLN A 214 -10.15 1.36 16.51
C GLN A 214 -9.14 2.12 17.40
N LEU A 215 -8.76 3.34 16.97
CA LEU A 215 -7.72 4.13 17.61
C LEU A 215 -8.00 5.63 17.40
N ASP A 216 -7.91 6.42 18.48
CA ASP A 216 -7.88 7.88 18.37
C ASP A 216 -6.47 8.33 17.97
N TYR A 217 -6.28 8.59 16.69
CA TYR A 217 -4.98 9.03 16.13
C TYR A 217 -4.93 10.53 15.83
N GLU A 218 -6.06 11.23 15.86
CA GLU A 218 -6.12 12.65 15.50
C GLU A 218 -5.34 13.54 16.49
N ASN A 219 -5.25 13.08 17.73
CA ASN A 219 -4.51 13.76 18.81
C ASN A 219 -3.08 13.23 18.98
N MET A 220 -2.59 12.36 18.09
CA MET A 220 -1.25 11.82 18.20
C MET A 220 -0.17 12.85 17.87
N MET A 221 0.99 12.66 18.48
CA MET A 221 2.16 13.47 18.19
C MET A 221 2.62 13.24 16.73
N ILE A 222 2.73 14.32 15.97
CA ILE A 222 3.28 14.31 14.62
C ILE A 222 4.81 14.33 14.74
N LYS A 223 5.46 13.35 14.13
CA LYS A 223 6.91 13.25 14.01
C LYS A 223 7.32 13.53 12.58
N GLN A 224 8.10 14.59 12.36
CA GLN A 224 8.74 14.83 11.06
C GLN A 224 9.80 13.76 10.83
N THR A 225 9.73 13.08 9.71
CA THR A 225 10.57 11.93 9.42
C THR A 225 11.09 12.02 7.99
N MET A 226 12.35 11.69 7.77
CA MET A 226 12.91 11.62 6.41
C MET A 226 12.42 10.35 5.71
N PRO A 227 12.33 10.34 4.37
CA PRO A 227 11.81 9.18 3.63
C PRO A 227 12.54 7.86 3.91
N TRP A 228 13.81 7.93 4.27
CA TRP A 228 14.64 6.76 4.62
C TRP A 228 14.61 6.40 6.12
N ASP A 229 13.95 7.21 6.94
CA ASP A 229 13.93 7.06 8.41
C ASP A 229 12.56 6.72 8.99
N TYR A 230 11.49 6.72 8.18
CA TYR A 230 10.14 6.56 8.72
C TYR A 230 9.89 5.18 9.35
N PHE A 231 10.74 4.21 9.09
CA PHE A 231 10.73 2.96 9.79
C PHE A 231 11.68 2.91 11.00
N LYS A 232 12.58 3.86 11.14
CA LYS A 232 13.44 3.92 12.32
C LYS A 232 12.65 4.46 13.50
N ILE A 233 12.46 3.64 14.50
CA ILE A 233 12.03 4.07 15.81
C ILE A 233 13.28 4.36 16.63
N SER A 234 13.50 5.62 16.88
CA SER A 234 14.49 6.08 17.87
C SER A 234 13.84 6.19 19.24
#